data_ecbcf2c7d953730e056c4d0ab2cbcf97
#
_entry.id   ecbcf2c7d953730e056c4d0ab2cbcf97
#
_cell.length_a   1.000
_cell.length_b   1.000
_cell.length_c   1.000
_cell.angle_alpha   90.00
_cell.angle_beta   90.00
_cell.angle_gamma   90.00
#
_symmetry.space_group_name_H-M   'P 1'
#
loop_
_entity.id
_entity.type
_entity.pdbx_description
1 polymer ?
#
loop_
_entity_poly.entity_id
_entity_poly.type
_entity_poly.pdbx_seq_one_letter_code
_entity_poly.pdbx_strand_id
1 'polypeptide(L)'
;MYVAVIDTETTGDGELDQVCEVAVVTVTSGRVAQSRTQLIKPTCSISPAARGVHHITDEELECEPTMTDLMSRRISLLNIIKNADYVAGHFVDFDVRMLAQSGYVSAKPTVCTWKCARHVWPDAPSYGNQTLRYWLNLSIPKMRHPPHRALTDAVVTAHILARMLATDRTIDDLVTLTSAPVLLRTVSFGKYRGQTWREVRLKDRGYLSWLLRQDFGADEKHTAEHWLKMTREEVDATGEVGEVLQVREGQTLDIPAETGGDA
;
A
#
# COMPACT_ATOMS: atom_id res chain seq x y z
N MET A 1 0.15 17.20 -13.39
CA MET A 1 -0.12 16.02 -12.57
C MET A 1 0.05 16.37 -11.12
N TYR A 2 -1.02 16.25 -10.36
CA TYR A 2 -1.11 16.51 -8.93
C TYR A 2 -1.79 15.31 -8.25
N VAL A 3 -1.04 14.56 -7.45
CA VAL A 3 -1.49 13.34 -6.79
C VAL A 3 -1.60 13.58 -5.30
N ALA A 4 -2.75 13.22 -4.71
CA ALA A 4 -2.92 13.14 -3.27
C ALA A 4 -2.62 11.69 -2.81
N VAL A 5 -1.52 11.50 -2.13
CA VAL A 5 -1.19 10.22 -1.48
C VAL A 5 -1.80 10.25 -0.10
N ILE A 6 -2.70 9.32 0.17
CA ILE A 6 -3.45 9.22 1.42
C ILE A 6 -3.03 8.00 2.23
N ASP A 7 -3.24 8.08 3.52
CA ASP A 7 -3.20 6.98 4.47
C ASP A 7 -4.14 7.29 5.63
N THR A 8 -4.80 6.29 6.20
CA THR A 8 -5.78 6.45 7.27
C THR A 8 -5.54 5.47 8.40
N GLU A 9 -5.68 5.96 9.65
CA GLU A 9 -5.88 5.10 10.81
C GLU A 9 -7.37 5.08 11.16
N THR A 10 -7.84 3.95 11.69
CA THR A 10 -9.27 3.69 11.85
C THR A 10 -9.60 3.07 13.21
N THR A 11 -10.86 3.12 13.61
CA THR A 11 -11.34 2.47 14.83
C THR A 11 -11.33 0.94 14.74
N GLY A 12 -11.25 0.41 13.52
CA GLY A 12 -11.24 -0.99 13.13
C GLY A 12 -11.37 -1.12 11.61
N ASP A 13 -11.71 -2.30 11.11
CA ASP A 13 -11.83 -2.61 9.67
C ASP A 13 -13.26 -3.04 9.23
N GLY A 14 -14.21 -3.04 10.15
CA GLY A 14 -15.61 -3.43 9.92
C GLY A 14 -16.44 -2.35 9.23
N GLU A 15 -17.70 -2.68 8.95
CA GLU A 15 -18.63 -1.81 8.22
C GLU A 15 -19.06 -0.55 9.01
N LEU A 16 -18.95 -0.57 10.34
CA LEU A 16 -19.31 0.56 11.21
C LEU A 16 -18.09 1.33 11.71
N ASP A 17 -16.89 0.86 11.36
CA ASP A 17 -15.65 1.53 11.76
C ASP A 17 -15.42 2.82 10.98
N GLN A 18 -14.70 3.75 11.59
CA GLN A 18 -14.51 5.09 11.09
C GLN A 18 -13.03 5.50 11.10
N VAL A 19 -12.70 6.50 10.29
CA VAL A 19 -11.36 7.11 10.29
C VAL A 19 -11.15 7.90 11.59
N CYS A 20 -10.01 7.68 12.24
CA CYS A 20 -9.55 8.44 13.41
C CYS A 20 -8.28 9.28 13.17
N GLU A 21 -7.52 8.99 12.13
CA GLU A 21 -6.46 9.86 11.61
C GLU A 21 -6.45 9.79 10.08
N VAL A 22 -6.23 10.91 9.42
CA VAL A 22 -6.01 10.94 7.98
C VAL A 22 -4.78 11.77 7.66
N ALA A 23 -3.94 11.27 6.77
CA ALA A 23 -2.81 12.02 6.23
C ALA A 23 -2.93 12.16 4.71
N VAL A 24 -2.42 13.27 4.20
CA VAL A 24 -2.30 13.52 2.77
C VAL A 24 -0.92 14.07 2.49
N VAL A 25 -0.22 13.41 1.57
CA VAL A 25 1.06 13.86 1.03
C VAL A 25 0.88 14.12 -0.46
N THR A 26 1.32 15.28 -0.93
CA THR A 26 1.17 15.63 -2.35
C THR A 26 2.41 15.21 -3.14
N VAL A 27 2.17 14.63 -4.33
CA VAL A 27 3.21 14.38 -5.31
C VAL A 27 2.90 15.21 -6.57
N THR A 28 3.81 16.11 -6.90
CA THR A 28 3.66 17.01 -8.06
C THR A 28 4.84 16.81 -8.99
N SER A 29 4.57 16.55 -10.28
CA SER A 29 5.60 16.28 -11.27
C SER A 29 6.62 15.22 -10.83
N GLY A 30 6.14 14.15 -10.17
CA GLY A 30 6.97 13.05 -9.70
C GLY A 30 7.76 13.32 -8.42
N ARG A 31 7.56 14.47 -7.76
CA ARG A 31 8.28 14.85 -6.52
C ARG A 31 7.34 15.00 -5.34
N VAL A 32 7.74 14.48 -4.20
CA VAL A 32 7.04 14.70 -2.92
C VAL A 32 7.14 16.18 -2.54
N ALA A 33 6.01 16.82 -2.21
CA ALA A 33 5.94 18.26 -1.99
C ALA A 33 5.46 18.62 -0.58
N GLN A 34 4.17 18.52 -0.29
CA GLN A 34 3.57 18.94 0.98
C GLN A 34 2.97 17.74 1.70
N SER A 35 2.93 17.83 3.01
CA SER A 35 2.26 16.83 3.86
C SER A 35 1.36 17.52 4.88
N ARG A 36 0.21 16.88 5.18
CA ARG A 36 -0.73 17.29 6.22
C ARG A 36 -1.28 16.03 6.88
N THR A 37 -1.54 16.12 8.17
CA THR A 37 -2.28 15.10 8.92
C THR A 37 -3.29 15.77 9.82
N GLN A 38 -4.37 15.04 10.14
CA GLN A 38 -5.42 15.46 11.06
C GLN A 38 -5.96 14.25 11.80
N LEU A 39 -5.99 14.34 13.11
CA LEU A 39 -6.78 13.46 13.96
C LEU A 39 -8.25 13.81 13.81
N ILE A 40 -9.11 12.80 13.86
CA ILE A 40 -10.55 12.94 13.63
C ILE A 40 -11.28 12.23 14.76
N LYS A 41 -12.26 12.92 15.36
CA LYS A 41 -13.12 12.31 16.36
C LYS A 41 -14.17 11.42 15.67
N PRO A 42 -14.09 10.08 15.86
CA PRO A 42 -15.11 9.17 15.37
C PRO A 42 -16.35 9.19 16.26
N THR A 43 -17.45 8.57 15.83
CA THR A 43 -18.67 8.41 16.67
C THR A 43 -18.68 7.06 17.42
N CYS A 44 -17.68 6.22 17.21
CA CYS A 44 -17.50 4.93 17.90
C CYS A 44 -16.10 4.87 18.53
N SER A 45 -15.93 4.03 19.55
CA SER A 45 -14.63 3.85 20.21
C SER A 45 -13.67 3.05 19.35
N ILE A 46 -12.37 3.30 19.54
CA ILE A 46 -11.29 2.58 18.87
C ILE A 46 -11.21 1.17 19.46
N SER A 47 -11.21 0.15 18.61
CA SER A 47 -11.04 -1.24 19.04
C SER A 47 -9.65 -1.47 19.65
N PRO A 48 -9.51 -2.40 20.62
CA PRO A 48 -8.18 -2.74 21.17
C PRO A 48 -7.19 -3.22 20.09
N ALA A 49 -7.68 -3.88 19.04
CA ALA A 49 -6.85 -4.36 17.94
C ALA A 49 -6.28 -3.19 17.12
N ALA A 50 -7.11 -2.22 16.74
CA ALA A 50 -6.68 -1.01 16.03
C ALA A 50 -5.74 -0.16 16.88
N ARG A 51 -6.09 0.06 18.17
CA ARG A 51 -5.23 0.78 19.13
C ARG A 51 -3.86 0.12 19.29
N GLY A 52 -3.80 -1.20 19.28
CA GLY A 52 -2.54 -1.95 19.34
C GLY A 52 -1.64 -1.74 18.11
N VAL A 53 -2.18 -1.23 17.00
CA VAL A 53 -1.45 -0.92 15.77
C VAL A 53 -0.95 0.54 15.76
N HIS A 54 -1.87 1.51 15.85
CA HIS A 54 -1.55 2.94 15.66
C HIS A 54 -1.36 3.73 16.97
N HIS A 55 -1.72 3.14 18.12
CA HIS A 55 -1.57 3.71 19.47
C HIS A 55 -2.32 5.03 19.72
N ILE A 56 -3.30 5.38 18.90
CA ILE A 56 -4.19 6.52 19.14
C ILE A 56 -5.26 6.09 20.15
N THR A 57 -5.58 6.95 21.12
CA THR A 57 -6.58 6.69 22.15
C THR A 57 -7.83 7.52 21.96
N ASP A 58 -8.96 7.07 22.54
CA ASP A 58 -10.22 7.83 22.47
C ASP A 58 -10.08 9.19 23.17
N GLU A 59 -9.26 9.27 24.24
CA GLU A 59 -9.00 10.50 24.98
C GLU A 59 -8.26 11.55 24.12
N GLU A 60 -7.32 11.11 23.27
CA GLU A 60 -6.62 12.01 22.36
C GLU A 60 -7.56 12.64 21.32
N LEU A 61 -8.67 11.96 21.03
CA LEU A 61 -9.63 12.40 20.00
C LEU A 61 -10.78 13.25 20.55
N GLU A 62 -10.93 13.38 21.87
CA GLU A 62 -12.09 14.08 22.49
C GLU A 62 -12.31 15.50 21.98
N CYS A 63 -11.24 16.25 21.77
CA CYS A 63 -11.26 17.64 21.33
C CYS A 63 -10.99 17.81 19.82
N GLU A 64 -10.83 16.71 19.09
CA GLU A 64 -10.55 16.75 17.66
C GLU A 64 -11.84 16.98 16.84
N PRO A 65 -11.73 17.56 15.63
CA PRO A 65 -12.89 17.76 14.77
C PRO A 65 -13.45 16.42 14.29
N THR A 66 -14.76 16.38 14.08
CA THR A 66 -15.41 15.28 13.39
C THR A 66 -15.13 15.34 11.87
N MET A 67 -15.40 14.26 11.14
CA MET A 67 -15.31 14.27 9.67
C MET A 67 -16.22 15.33 9.06
N THR A 68 -17.43 15.52 9.61
CA THR A 68 -18.38 16.55 9.17
C THR A 68 -17.80 17.95 9.36
N ASP A 69 -17.13 18.21 10.49
CA ASP A 69 -16.46 19.50 10.72
C ASP A 69 -15.36 19.75 9.69
N LEU A 70 -14.57 18.73 9.35
CA LEU A 70 -13.52 18.86 8.32
C LEU A 70 -14.10 19.12 6.94
N MET A 71 -15.19 18.48 6.58
CA MET A 71 -15.88 18.71 5.31
C MET A 71 -16.47 20.12 5.20
N SER A 72 -16.92 20.70 6.31
CA SER A 72 -17.49 22.05 6.36
C SER A 72 -16.44 23.15 6.28
N ARG A 73 -15.17 22.87 6.61
CA ARG A 73 -14.10 23.86 6.61
C ARG A 73 -13.71 24.27 5.20
N ARG A 74 -13.61 25.59 4.98
CA ARG A 74 -13.14 26.15 3.70
C ARG A 74 -11.71 25.70 3.36
N ILE A 75 -10.87 25.50 4.37
CA ILE A 75 -9.49 25.02 4.23
C ILE A 75 -9.35 23.77 5.10
N SER A 76 -9.25 22.61 4.46
CA SER A 76 -9.00 21.34 5.12
C SER A 76 -8.10 20.47 4.23
N LEU A 77 -7.49 19.44 4.81
CA LEU A 77 -6.71 18.47 4.03
C LEU A 77 -7.58 17.72 3.01
N LEU A 78 -8.91 17.59 3.25
CA LEU A 78 -9.84 16.98 2.31
C LEU A 78 -9.94 17.78 0.99
N ASN A 79 -9.70 19.10 1.03
CA ASN A 79 -9.62 19.90 -0.18
C ASN A 79 -8.41 19.56 -1.05
N ILE A 80 -7.32 19.05 -0.46
CA ILE A 80 -6.16 18.56 -1.20
C ILE A 80 -6.57 17.34 -2.03
N ILE A 81 -7.29 16.38 -1.42
CA ILE A 81 -7.81 15.18 -2.11
C ILE A 81 -8.81 15.60 -3.21
N LYS A 82 -9.73 16.50 -2.89
CA LYS A 82 -10.75 16.99 -3.83
C LYS A 82 -10.14 17.63 -5.08
N ASN A 83 -9.04 18.37 -4.92
CA ASN A 83 -8.40 19.12 -6.01
C ASN A 83 -7.30 18.32 -6.72
N ALA A 84 -6.95 17.13 -6.24
CA ALA A 84 -5.99 16.27 -6.90
C ALA A 84 -6.53 15.70 -8.23
N ASP A 85 -5.63 15.39 -9.15
CA ASP A 85 -5.96 14.67 -10.38
C ASP A 85 -6.18 13.18 -10.07
N TYR A 86 -5.38 12.61 -9.14
CA TYR A 86 -5.37 11.21 -8.72
C TYR A 86 -5.26 11.09 -7.21
N VAL A 87 -5.77 9.98 -6.67
CA VAL A 87 -5.56 9.57 -5.28
C VAL A 87 -4.68 8.31 -5.27
N ALA A 88 -3.64 8.29 -4.44
CA ALA A 88 -2.80 7.13 -4.28
C ALA A 88 -2.73 6.70 -2.81
N GLY A 89 -2.46 5.41 -2.56
CA GLY A 89 -2.28 4.85 -1.24
C GLY A 89 -1.61 3.49 -1.31
N HIS A 90 -1.25 2.95 -0.16
CA HIS A 90 -0.71 1.60 -0.05
C HIS A 90 -1.84 0.67 0.46
N PHE A 91 -2.51 -0.07 -0.43
CA PHE A 91 -3.85 -0.64 -0.28
C PHE A 91 -4.96 0.41 -0.33
N VAL A 92 -4.87 1.35 -1.26
CA VAL A 92 -5.73 2.53 -1.39
C VAL A 92 -7.24 2.26 -1.31
N ASP A 93 -7.70 1.08 -1.69
CA ASP A 93 -9.10 0.69 -1.63
C ASP A 93 -9.62 0.67 -0.18
N PHE A 94 -8.75 0.32 0.78
CA PHE A 94 -9.07 0.40 2.21
C PHE A 94 -9.31 1.86 2.62
N ASP A 95 -8.38 2.75 2.33
CA ASP A 95 -8.45 4.16 2.72
C ASP A 95 -9.66 4.86 2.10
N VAL A 96 -9.89 4.63 0.80
CA VAL A 96 -11.05 5.20 0.09
C VAL A 96 -12.37 4.70 0.68
N ARG A 97 -12.45 3.40 1.02
CA ARG A 97 -13.63 2.81 1.68
C ARG A 97 -13.85 3.42 3.06
N MET A 98 -12.81 3.52 3.90
CA MET A 98 -12.93 4.06 5.25
C MET A 98 -13.29 5.55 5.25
N LEU A 99 -12.76 6.33 4.32
CA LEU A 99 -13.16 7.72 4.11
C LEU A 99 -14.64 7.82 3.71
N ALA A 100 -15.12 6.95 2.82
CA ALA A 100 -16.52 6.92 2.38
C ALA A 100 -17.46 6.53 3.54
N GLN A 101 -17.10 5.52 4.35
CA GLN A 101 -17.84 5.15 5.56
C GLN A 101 -17.90 6.32 6.57
N SER A 102 -16.85 7.12 6.66
CA SER A 102 -16.80 8.33 7.49
C SER A 102 -17.49 9.55 6.84
N GLY A 103 -18.10 9.40 5.67
CA GLY A 103 -18.88 10.43 4.98
C GLY A 103 -18.15 11.19 3.88
N TYR A 104 -16.87 10.92 3.62
CA TYR A 104 -16.11 11.57 2.55
C TYR A 104 -15.89 10.64 1.35
N VAL A 105 -16.56 10.94 0.24
CA VAL A 105 -16.45 10.17 -1.01
C VAL A 105 -15.55 10.88 -2.01
N SER A 106 -14.58 10.15 -2.55
CA SER A 106 -13.72 10.59 -3.66
C SER A 106 -14.03 9.77 -4.93
N ALA A 107 -14.25 10.46 -6.04
CA ALA A 107 -14.44 9.84 -7.37
C ALA A 107 -13.17 9.94 -8.24
N LYS A 108 -12.01 10.17 -7.64
CA LYS A 108 -10.74 10.29 -8.38
C LYS A 108 -10.22 8.92 -8.80
N PRO A 109 -9.53 8.81 -9.96
CA PRO A 109 -8.78 7.61 -10.30
C PRO A 109 -7.79 7.27 -9.18
N THR A 110 -7.67 5.99 -8.84
CA THR A 110 -6.83 5.53 -7.74
C THR A 110 -5.55 4.85 -8.23
N VAL A 111 -4.48 4.97 -7.46
CA VAL A 111 -3.21 4.26 -7.64
C VAL A 111 -2.88 3.49 -6.36
N CYS A 112 -2.90 2.17 -6.44
CA CYS A 112 -2.49 1.29 -5.35
C CYS A 112 -1.01 0.97 -5.46
N THR A 113 -0.17 1.61 -4.65
CA THR A 113 1.29 1.37 -4.70
C THR A 113 1.66 -0.07 -4.34
N TRP A 114 0.87 -0.77 -3.52
CA TRP A 114 1.06 -2.19 -3.23
C TRP A 114 0.88 -3.08 -4.48
N LYS A 115 -0.19 -2.88 -5.25
CA LYS A 115 -0.42 -3.61 -6.50
C LYS A 115 0.62 -3.24 -7.54
N CYS A 116 0.86 -1.95 -7.73
CA CYS A 116 1.87 -1.47 -8.69
C CYS A 116 3.26 -2.02 -8.39
N ALA A 117 3.68 -2.08 -7.11
CA ALA A 117 4.98 -2.60 -6.73
C ALA A 117 5.20 -4.06 -7.17
N ARG A 118 4.16 -4.88 -7.17
CA ARG A 118 4.22 -6.27 -7.63
C ARG A 118 4.51 -6.40 -9.13
N HIS A 119 4.10 -5.43 -9.91
CA HIS A 119 4.37 -5.38 -11.34
C HIS A 119 5.70 -4.67 -11.66
N VAL A 120 6.03 -3.62 -10.89
CA VAL A 120 7.23 -2.81 -11.13
C VAL A 120 8.48 -3.48 -10.57
N TRP A 121 8.36 -4.15 -9.43
CA TRP A 121 9.47 -4.79 -8.70
C TRP A 121 9.11 -6.23 -8.29
N PRO A 122 9.01 -7.17 -9.25
CA PRO A 122 8.60 -8.55 -8.96
C PRO A 122 9.54 -9.27 -7.98
N ASP A 123 10.82 -8.84 -7.93
CA ASP A 123 11.86 -9.45 -7.09
C ASP A 123 11.93 -8.86 -5.67
N ALA A 124 11.11 -7.85 -5.33
CA ALA A 124 11.10 -7.29 -3.98
C ALA A 124 10.80 -8.39 -2.93
N PRO A 125 11.50 -8.45 -1.79
CA PRO A 125 11.35 -9.52 -0.80
C PRO A 125 9.95 -9.53 -0.17
N SER A 126 9.33 -8.35 -0.04
CA SER A 126 7.97 -8.14 0.43
C SER A 126 7.45 -6.82 -0.12
N TYR A 127 6.12 -6.67 -0.17
CA TYR A 127 5.47 -5.47 -0.68
C TYR A 127 4.86 -4.61 0.42
N GLY A 128 5.19 -4.86 1.68
CA GLY A 128 4.80 -3.99 2.79
C GLY A 128 5.51 -2.63 2.68
N ASN A 129 4.84 -1.57 3.12
CA ASN A 129 5.27 -0.18 3.02
C ASN A 129 6.72 0.02 3.51
N GLN A 130 7.03 -0.40 4.75
CA GLN A 130 8.36 -0.24 5.32
C GLN A 130 9.41 -1.16 4.67
N THR A 131 9.03 -2.37 4.23
CA THR A 131 9.97 -3.25 3.51
C THR A 131 10.40 -2.61 2.20
N LEU A 132 9.47 -2.08 1.43
CA LEU A 132 9.78 -1.37 0.18
C LEU A 132 10.63 -0.12 0.44
N ARG A 133 10.37 0.63 1.51
CA ARG A 133 11.21 1.77 1.92
C ARG A 133 12.69 1.39 2.01
N TYR A 134 12.99 0.34 2.78
CA TYR A 134 14.38 -0.07 3.00
C TYR A 134 14.97 -0.78 1.80
N TRP A 135 14.21 -1.65 1.15
CA TRP A 135 14.67 -2.37 -0.03
C TRP A 135 15.03 -1.45 -1.21
N LEU A 136 14.23 -0.40 -1.42
CA LEU A 136 14.47 0.63 -2.44
C LEU A 136 15.49 1.69 -1.97
N ASN A 137 15.99 1.59 -0.76
CA ASN A 137 16.88 2.58 -0.13
C ASN A 137 16.35 4.01 -0.26
N LEU A 138 15.05 4.21 0.07
CA LEU A 138 14.42 5.52 -0.06
C LEU A 138 14.97 6.49 0.98
N SER A 139 15.52 7.62 0.52
CA SER A 139 15.91 8.73 1.39
C SER A 139 14.66 9.49 1.83
N ILE A 140 14.25 9.26 3.06
CA ILE A 140 13.03 9.87 3.66
C ILE A 140 13.47 10.70 4.87
N PRO A 141 12.95 11.93 5.03
CA PRO A 141 13.22 12.73 6.22
C PRO A 141 12.89 11.97 7.50
N LYS A 142 13.61 12.24 8.58
CA LYS A 142 13.33 11.65 9.90
C LYS A 142 11.90 11.99 10.32
N MET A 143 11.06 10.98 10.47
CA MET A 143 9.66 11.13 10.87
C MET A 143 9.56 11.30 12.39
N ARG A 144 8.59 12.11 12.82
CA ARG A 144 8.31 12.34 14.25
C ARG A 144 7.63 11.12 14.90
N HIS A 145 6.80 10.44 14.15
CA HIS A 145 6.03 9.29 14.60
C HIS A 145 6.54 7.98 13.98
N PRO A 146 6.36 6.84 14.66
CA PRO A 146 6.73 5.53 14.12
C PRO A 146 5.84 5.14 12.94
N PRO A 147 6.11 4.02 12.25
CA PRO A 147 5.14 3.36 11.36
C PRO A 147 3.79 3.13 12.06
N HIS A 148 2.75 2.96 11.30
CA HIS A 148 1.35 2.90 11.78
C HIS A 148 0.89 4.21 12.42
N ARG A 149 1.29 5.31 11.84
CA ARG A 149 0.69 6.63 11.97
C ARG A 149 0.52 7.19 10.57
N ALA A 150 -0.67 7.61 10.25
CA ALA A 150 -1.08 7.93 8.89
C ALA A 150 -0.07 8.84 8.15
N LEU A 151 0.49 9.86 8.80
CA LEU A 151 1.49 10.72 8.15
C LEU A 151 2.78 9.98 7.79
N THR A 152 3.25 9.10 8.67
CA THR A 152 4.50 8.35 8.44
C THR A 152 4.34 7.42 7.24
N ASP A 153 3.24 6.70 7.17
CA ASP A 153 3.01 5.72 6.12
C ASP A 153 2.63 6.39 4.79
N ALA A 154 1.88 7.50 4.81
CA ALA A 154 1.63 8.32 3.62
C ALA A 154 2.91 8.91 3.02
N VAL A 155 3.87 9.36 3.86
CA VAL A 155 5.17 9.88 3.37
C VAL A 155 5.97 8.77 2.70
N VAL A 156 6.06 7.59 3.31
CA VAL A 156 6.75 6.43 2.70
C VAL A 156 6.09 6.07 1.38
N THR A 157 4.75 5.97 1.35
CA THR A 157 3.96 5.69 0.14
C THR A 157 4.20 6.72 -0.95
N ALA A 158 4.28 8.01 -0.61
CA ALA A 158 4.57 9.07 -1.57
C ALA A 158 5.97 8.93 -2.20
N HIS A 159 6.98 8.54 -1.42
CA HIS A 159 8.31 8.25 -1.95
C HIS A 159 8.35 6.97 -2.79
N ILE A 160 7.58 5.92 -2.44
CA ILE A 160 7.40 4.74 -3.28
C ILE A 160 6.78 5.13 -4.62
N LEU A 161 5.70 5.92 -4.61
CA LEU A 161 5.05 6.41 -5.83
C LEU A 161 6.02 7.25 -6.68
N ALA A 162 6.75 8.18 -6.07
CA ALA A 162 7.75 9.00 -6.77
C ALA A 162 8.84 8.12 -7.42
N ARG A 163 9.27 7.04 -6.76
CA ARG A 163 10.22 6.07 -7.30
C ARG A 163 9.65 5.28 -8.48
N MET A 164 8.36 4.93 -8.46
CA MET A 164 7.67 4.32 -9.61
C MET A 164 7.61 5.26 -10.80
N LEU A 165 7.26 6.53 -10.56
CA LEU A 165 7.19 7.56 -11.60
C LEU A 165 8.57 7.99 -12.15
N ALA A 166 9.65 7.65 -11.47
CA ALA A 166 11.01 7.83 -11.97
C ALA A 166 11.46 6.72 -12.94
N THR A 167 10.64 5.69 -13.14
CA THR A 167 10.79 4.71 -14.22
C THR A 167 10.11 5.23 -15.50
N ASP A 168 10.11 4.44 -16.56
CA ASP A 168 9.45 4.79 -17.83
C ASP A 168 7.91 4.71 -17.79
N ARG A 169 7.31 4.65 -16.59
CA ARG A 169 5.86 4.51 -16.38
C ARG A 169 5.21 5.86 -16.14
N THR A 170 4.06 6.06 -16.77
CA THR A 170 3.17 7.20 -16.51
C THR A 170 2.25 6.91 -15.31
N ILE A 171 1.58 7.93 -14.81
CA ILE A 171 0.55 7.75 -13.76
C ILE A 171 -0.63 6.91 -14.26
N ASP A 172 -0.99 7.03 -15.54
CA ASP A 172 -2.09 6.27 -16.14
C ASP A 172 -1.74 4.79 -16.29
N ASP A 173 -0.45 4.46 -16.52
CA ASP A 173 0.03 3.08 -16.43
C ASP A 173 -0.16 2.53 -15.01
N LEU A 174 0.13 3.32 -13.97
CA LEU A 174 -0.07 2.90 -12.58
C LEU A 174 -1.55 2.74 -12.21
N VAL A 175 -2.44 3.58 -12.74
CA VAL A 175 -3.89 3.39 -12.63
C VAL A 175 -4.32 2.07 -13.26
N THR A 176 -3.81 1.76 -14.45
CA THR A 176 -4.09 0.49 -15.14
C THR A 176 -3.58 -0.69 -14.33
N LEU A 177 -2.35 -0.64 -13.81
CA LEU A 177 -1.79 -1.68 -12.95
C LEU A 177 -2.55 -1.86 -11.63
N THR A 178 -3.15 -0.80 -11.10
CA THR A 178 -4.01 -0.87 -9.91
C THR A 178 -5.22 -1.76 -10.13
N SER A 179 -5.79 -1.73 -11.33
CA SER A 179 -6.95 -2.56 -11.69
C SER A 179 -6.56 -3.97 -12.17
N ALA A 180 -5.29 -4.19 -12.50
CA ALA A 180 -4.80 -5.49 -12.95
C ALA A 180 -4.66 -6.47 -11.76
N PRO A 181 -5.01 -7.75 -11.94
CA PRO A 181 -4.77 -8.76 -10.91
C PRO A 181 -3.27 -9.01 -10.73
N VAL A 182 -2.87 -9.33 -9.50
CA VAL A 182 -1.48 -9.60 -9.13
C VAL A 182 -1.24 -11.06 -8.78
N LEU A 183 0.01 -11.53 -8.91
CA LEU A 183 0.40 -12.84 -8.43
C LEU A 183 0.71 -12.77 -6.92
N LEU A 184 -0.03 -13.57 -6.15
CA LEU A 184 0.15 -13.70 -4.71
C LEU A 184 1.26 -14.72 -4.41
N ARG A 185 2.10 -14.47 -3.40
CA ARG A 185 3.18 -15.40 -3.01
C ARG A 185 2.71 -16.51 -2.10
N THR A 186 1.86 -16.17 -1.14
CA THR A 186 1.36 -17.11 -0.12
C THR A 186 -0.16 -17.11 -0.10
N VAL A 187 -0.74 -18.24 0.31
CA VAL A 187 -2.17 -18.38 0.54
C VAL A 187 -2.51 -17.74 1.89
N SER A 188 -3.44 -16.79 1.91
CA SER A 188 -3.84 -16.05 3.12
C SER A 188 -5.01 -16.67 3.88
N PHE A 189 -5.62 -17.75 3.36
CA PHE A 189 -6.89 -18.32 3.84
C PHE A 189 -6.90 -19.86 3.85
N GLY A 190 -7.90 -20.40 4.54
CA GLY A 190 -8.23 -21.84 4.52
C GLY A 190 -7.12 -22.77 5.00
N LYS A 191 -7.19 -24.05 4.57
CA LYS A 191 -6.30 -25.12 5.04
C LYS A 191 -4.83 -24.97 4.64
N TYR A 192 -4.54 -24.08 3.66
CA TYR A 192 -3.19 -23.83 3.16
C TYR A 192 -2.66 -22.47 3.55
N ARG A 193 -3.28 -21.78 4.52
CA ARG A 193 -2.85 -20.47 5.00
C ARG A 193 -1.37 -20.48 5.39
N GLY A 194 -0.60 -19.53 4.88
CA GLY A 194 0.83 -19.37 5.12
C GLY A 194 1.74 -20.18 4.18
N GLN A 195 1.19 -21.15 3.41
CA GLN A 195 1.97 -21.88 2.41
C GLN A 195 2.08 -21.05 1.13
N THR A 196 3.16 -21.25 0.37
CA THR A 196 3.29 -20.64 -0.95
C THR A 196 2.33 -21.28 -1.96
N TRP A 197 1.91 -20.54 -2.96
CA TRP A 197 1.09 -21.08 -4.04
C TRP A 197 1.81 -22.19 -4.81
N ARG A 198 3.15 -22.14 -4.88
CA ARG A 198 3.99 -23.21 -5.42
C ARG A 198 3.82 -24.51 -4.63
N GLU A 199 3.98 -24.46 -3.30
CA GLU A 199 3.81 -25.64 -2.44
C GLU A 199 2.41 -26.24 -2.58
N VAL A 200 1.37 -25.40 -2.60
CA VAL A 200 0.00 -25.85 -2.80
C VAL A 200 -0.17 -26.49 -4.18
N ARG A 201 0.43 -25.94 -5.24
CA ARG A 201 0.40 -26.51 -6.61
C ARG A 201 1.05 -27.89 -6.67
N LEU A 202 2.16 -28.07 -5.96
CA LEU A 202 2.86 -29.35 -5.90
C LEU A 202 2.12 -30.40 -5.08
N LYS A 203 1.48 -30.00 -4.00
CA LYS A 203 0.82 -30.87 -3.02
C LYS A 203 -0.63 -31.19 -3.38
N ASP A 204 -1.38 -30.22 -3.87
CA ASP A 204 -2.83 -30.34 -4.12
C ASP A 204 -3.27 -29.46 -5.30
N ARG A 205 -2.95 -29.90 -6.52
CA ARG A 205 -3.38 -29.21 -7.74
C ARG A 205 -4.91 -29.08 -7.82
N GLY A 206 -5.64 -30.04 -7.24
CA GLY A 206 -7.11 -30.05 -7.22
C GLY A 206 -7.70 -28.90 -6.45
N TYR A 207 -7.02 -28.44 -5.38
CA TYR A 207 -7.41 -27.28 -4.59
C TYR A 207 -7.42 -25.99 -5.44
N LEU A 208 -6.42 -25.77 -6.28
CA LEU A 208 -6.39 -24.61 -7.18
C LEU A 208 -7.55 -24.63 -8.19
N SER A 209 -7.85 -25.82 -8.74
CA SER A 209 -9.00 -25.98 -9.65
C SER A 209 -10.35 -25.79 -8.94
N TRP A 210 -10.44 -26.19 -7.66
CA TRP A 210 -11.61 -25.94 -6.84
C TRP A 210 -11.78 -24.44 -6.58
N LEU A 211 -10.71 -23.72 -6.24
CA LEU A 211 -10.70 -22.30 -5.93
C LEU A 211 -11.26 -21.46 -7.08
N LEU A 212 -10.95 -21.82 -8.34
CA LEU A 212 -11.47 -21.10 -9.51
C LEU A 212 -13.02 -21.16 -9.63
N ARG A 213 -13.65 -22.18 -9.02
CA ARG A 213 -15.11 -22.35 -9.02
C ARG A 213 -15.80 -21.69 -7.81
N GLN A 214 -15.03 -21.16 -6.86
CA GLN A 214 -15.54 -20.50 -5.67
C GLN A 214 -15.56 -18.98 -5.86
N ASP A 215 -16.22 -18.28 -4.93
CA ASP A 215 -16.25 -16.82 -4.88
C ASP A 215 -15.02 -16.29 -4.15
N PHE A 216 -13.89 -16.26 -4.87
CA PHE A 216 -12.64 -15.64 -4.41
C PHE A 216 -12.31 -14.39 -5.25
N GLY A 217 -11.44 -13.54 -4.72
CA GLY A 217 -11.00 -12.34 -5.38
C GLY A 217 -10.26 -12.57 -6.70
N ALA A 218 -10.12 -11.51 -7.49
CA ALA A 218 -9.46 -11.58 -8.80
C ALA A 218 -7.99 -11.99 -8.68
N ASP A 219 -7.29 -11.57 -7.64
CA ASP A 219 -5.87 -11.87 -7.42
C ASP A 219 -5.67 -13.36 -7.09
N GLU A 220 -6.53 -13.95 -6.26
CA GLU A 220 -6.51 -15.37 -5.94
C GLU A 220 -6.78 -16.24 -7.16
N LYS A 221 -7.81 -15.88 -7.95
CA LYS A 221 -8.17 -16.59 -9.18
C LYS A 221 -7.05 -16.48 -10.21
N HIS A 222 -6.53 -15.28 -10.44
CA HIS A 222 -5.41 -15.07 -11.35
C HIS A 222 -4.17 -15.88 -10.96
N THR A 223 -3.85 -15.90 -9.66
CA THR A 223 -2.73 -16.68 -9.14
C THR A 223 -2.94 -18.18 -9.31
N ALA A 224 -4.14 -18.68 -9.00
CA ALA A 224 -4.48 -20.09 -9.19
C ALA A 224 -4.39 -20.50 -10.66
N GLU A 225 -4.91 -19.68 -11.59
CA GLU A 225 -4.79 -19.92 -13.03
C GLU A 225 -3.35 -19.94 -13.50
N HIS A 226 -2.52 -19.00 -13.03
CA HIS A 226 -1.09 -18.97 -13.37
C HIS A 226 -0.41 -20.28 -13.00
N TRP A 227 -0.55 -20.76 -11.76
CA TRP A 227 0.06 -21.99 -11.30
C TRP A 227 -0.52 -23.25 -11.93
N LEU A 228 -1.79 -23.24 -12.35
CA LEU A 228 -2.41 -24.35 -13.07
C LEU A 228 -1.92 -24.48 -14.51
N LYS A 229 -1.59 -23.37 -15.18
CA LYS A 229 -1.06 -23.34 -16.56
C LYS A 229 0.38 -23.85 -16.64
N MET A 230 1.18 -23.70 -15.57
CA MET A 230 2.55 -24.17 -15.54
C MET A 230 2.64 -25.71 -15.59
N THR A 231 3.58 -26.23 -16.37
CA THR A 231 3.97 -27.62 -16.35
C THR A 231 4.66 -28.01 -15.03
N ARG A 232 4.81 -29.28 -14.76
CA ARG A 232 5.52 -29.74 -13.54
C ARG A 232 6.99 -29.29 -13.53
N GLU A 233 7.67 -29.36 -14.67
CA GLU A 233 9.05 -28.96 -14.85
C GLU A 233 9.26 -27.46 -14.60
N GLU A 234 8.36 -26.61 -15.12
CA GLU A 234 8.39 -25.17 -14.86
C GLU A 234 8.17 -24.84 -13.38
N VAL A 235 7.24 -25.56 -12.71
CA VAL A 235 6.99 -25.36 -11.26
C VAL A 235 8.21 -25.80 -10.43
N ASP A 236 8.89 -26.86 -10.81
CA ASP A 236 10.09 -27.34 -10.11
C ASP A 236 11.25 -26.34 -10.30
N ALA A 237 11.43 -25.79 -11.51
CA ALA A 237 12.46 -24.81 -11.84
C ALA A 237 12.29 -23.48 -11.06
N THR A 238 11.06 -23.04 -10.73
CA THR A 238 10.85 -21.82 -9.93
C THR A 238 11.39 -21.92 -8.50
N GLY A 239 11.62 -23.12 -7.97
CA GLY A 239 12.21 -23.35 -6.64
C GLY A 239 13.72 -23.09 -6.58
N GLU A 240 14.42 -23.31 -7.66
CA GLU A 240 15.87 -23.11 -7.74
C GLU A 240 16.26 -21.63 -7.81
N VAL A 241 15.39 -20.78 -8.37
CA VAL A 241 15.61 -19.32 -8.45
C VAL A 241 15.37 -18.64 -7.11
N GLY A 242 14.50 -19.18 -6.27
CA GLY A 242 14.17 -18.60 -4.94
C GLY A 242 15.24 -18.82 -3.88
N GLU A 243 16.08 -19.85 -4.00
CA GLU A 243 17.18 -20.14 -3.06
C GLU A 243 18.46 -19.34 -3.33
N VAL A 244 18.62 -18.78 -4.52
CA VAL A 244 19.82 -18.00 -4.91
C VAL A 244 19.80 -16.56 -4.35
N LEU A 245 18.68 -16.09 -3.80
CA LEU A 245 18.57 -14.76 -3.16
C LEU A 245 18.83 -14.79 -1.63
N GLN A 246 19.56 -15.77 -1.11
CA GLN A 246 20.29 -15.57 0.14
C GLN A 246 21.48 -14.65 -0.15
N VAL A 247 21.26 -13.39 0.20
CA VAL A 247 22.25 -12.37 0.56
C VAL A 247 23.70 -12.79 0.26
N ARG A 248 24.26 -12.33 -0.86
CA ARG A 248 25.69 -12.05 -0.91
C ARG A 248 25.94 -10.83 -0.05
N GLU A 249 26.26 -11.05 1.21
CA GLU A 249 26.90 -10.05 2.04
C GLU A 249 28.20 -9.63 1.33
N GLY A 250 28.31 -8.33 1.04
CA GLY A 250 29.59 -7.73 0.70
C GLY A 250 29.80 -7.17 -0.71
N GLN A 251 28.77 -6.74 -1.43
CA GLN A 251 28.99 -5.84 -2.58
C GLN A 251 28.36 -4.48 -2.32
N THR A 252 29.19 -3.55 -1.83
CA THR A 252 28.95 -2.10 -1.90
C THR A 252 28.91 -1.72 -3.37
N LEU A 253 27.74 -1.24 -3.83
CA LEU A 253 27.65 -0.51 -5.10
C LEU A 253 28.32 0.85 -4.88
N ASP A 254 29.47 1.06 -5.52
CA ASP A 254 30.12 2.36 -5.63
C ASP A 254 29.19 3.31 -6.42
N ILE A 255 28.53 4.19 -5.70
CA ILE A 255 27.86 5.35 -6.30
C ILE A 255 28.90 6.48 -6.32
N PRO A 256 29.23 7.07 -7.49
CA PRO A 256 30.15 8.19 -7.53
C PRO A 256 29.60 9.35 -6.69
N ALA A 257 30.43 9.87 -5.79
CA ALA A 257 30.14 11.05 -5.03
C ALA A 257 29.99 12.24 -5.96
N GLU A 258 28.85 12.93 -5.90
CA GLU A 258 28.71 14.24 -6.52
C GLU A 258 29.68 15.20 -5.83
N THR A 259 30.63 15.70 -6.61
CA THR A 259 31.56 16.73 -6.21
C THR A 259 30.80 18.01 -5.89
N GLY A 260 30.82 18.41 -4.63
CA GLY A 260 30.38 19.72 -4.20
C GLY A 260 31.24 20.79 -4.91
N GLY A 261 30.57 21.67 -5.62
CA GLY A 261 31.12 22.93 -6.11
C GLY A 261 30.67 24.04 -5.18
N ASP A 262 31.61 24.57 -4.41
CA ASP A 262 31.50 25.86 -3.73
C ASP A 262 31.34 26.97 -4.79
N ALA A 263 30.34 27.83 -4.63
CA ALA A 263 30.36 29.27 -4.90
C ALA A 263 29.05 29.92 -4.42
#